data_74dbd1670162bac5348a0ae09d6c0762
#
_entry.id   74dbd1670162bac5348a0ae09d6c0762
#
_cell.length_a   1.000
_cell.length_b   1.000
_cell.length_c   1.000
_cell.angle_alpha   90.00
_cell.angle_beta   90.00
_cell.angle_gamma   90.00
#
_symmetry.space_group_name_H-M   'P 1'
#
loop_
_entity.id
_entity.type
_entity.pdbx_description
1 polymer ?
#
loop_
_entity_poly.entity_id
_entity_poly.type
_entity_poly.pdbx_seq_one_letter_code
_entity_poly.pdbx_strand_id
1 'polypeptide(L)'
;MLTKPSARILSFEEAAAAVERGAAFVDLRPIESYLEVHIPGSLALLYEFGPGMASRARDCLPLSLPLVLLDLGHGEPAHAAGSLRGKGFTVLGRVTDGVNEWAAAGGSPVSTEIVTQPQGRVLDVGDPGAKPGEDATRIPVDRLWARASELVDDEAITVASGYGVRAALAVGILERFGHEEVAVWQSG
;
A
#
# COMPACT_ATOMS: atom_id res chain seq x y z
N MET A 1 -34.28 1.32 10.38
CA MET A 1 -33.05 2.10 10.44
C MET A 1 -31.89 1.24 9.96
N LEU A 2 -31.38 1.54 8.77
CA LEU A 2 -30.24 0.81 8.24
C LEU A 2 -28.98 1.34 8.91
N THR A 3 -28.46 0.60 9.89
CA THR A 3 -27.12 0.86 10.41
C THR A 3 -26.12 0.67 9.29
N LYS A 4 -25.35 1.71 8.96
CA LYS A 4 -24.18 1.56 8.08
C LYS A 4 -23.34 0.42 8.63
N PRO A 5 -23.02 -0.61 7.83
CA PRO A 5 -22.16 -1.68 8.32
C PRO A 5 -20.82 -1.06 8.72
N SER A 6 -20.53 -1.05 10.00
CA SER A 6 -19.19 -0.76 10.50
C SER A 6 -18.25 -1.83 9.97
N ALA A 7 -16.96 -1.51 9.80
CA ALA A 7 -16.00 -2.52 9.42
C ALA A 7 -15.97 -3.60 10.51
N ARG A 8 -16.29 -4.84 10.14
CA ARG A 8 -16.28 -5.99 11.06
C ARG A 8 -14.87 -6.16 11.61
N ILE A 9 -14.76 -6.38 12.93
CA ILE A 9 -13.48 -6.70 13.57
C ILE A 9 -13.14 -8.16 13.25
N LEU A 10 -11.98 -8.37 12.63
CA LEU A 10 -11.42 -9.68 12.34
C LEU A 10 -10.34 -10.02 13.37
N SER A 11 -10.21 -11.30 13.72
CA SER A 11 -8.99 -11.76 14.36
C SER A 11 -7.82 -11.66 13.40
N PHE A 12 -6.60 -11.57 13.92
CA PHE A 12 -5.42 -11.58 13.04
C PHE A 12 -5.35 -12.86 12.21
N GLU A 13 -5.72 -14.00 12.79
CA GLU A 13 -5.72 -15.29 12.09
C GLU A 13 -6.70 -15.31 10.91
N GLU A 14 -7.91 -14.77 11.09
CA GLU A 14 -8.89 -14.63 10.00
C GLU A 14 -8.35 -13.71 8.89
N ALA A 15 -7.74 -12.60 9.28
CA ALA A 15 -7.17 -11.63 8.34
C ALA A 15 -5.99 -12.23 7.57
N ALA A 16 -5.06 -12.89 8.25
CA ALA A 16 -3.91 -13.55 7.63
C ALA A 16 -4.35 -14.64 6.64
N ALA A 17 -5.35 -15.44 7.01
CA ALA A 17 -5.90 -16.46 6.12
C ALA A 17 -6.53 -15.84 4.88
N ALA A 18 -7.22 -14.72 5.00
CA ALA A 18 -7.77 -14.00 3.85
C ALA A 18 -6.68 -13.49 2.92
N VAL A 19 -5.58 -12.96 3.47
CA VAL A 19 -4.44 -12.46 2.69
C VAL A 19 -3.73 -13.62 1.96
N GLU A 20 -3.59 -14.77 2.58
CA GLU A 20 -3.07 -15.98 1.92
C GLU A 20 -3.94 -16.40 0.72
N ARG A 21 -5.23 -16.14 0.77
CA ARG A 21 -6.17 -16.40 -0.34
C ARG A 21 -6.25 -15.27 -1.36
N GLY A 22 -5.41 -14.26 -1.24
CA GLY A 22 -5.28 -13.18 -2.22
C GLY A 22 -5.79 -11.82 -1.79
N ALA A 23 -6.32 -11.64 -0.58
CA ALA A 23 -6.68 -10.33 -0.06
C ALA A 23 -5.43 -9.48 0.21
N ALA A 24 -5.60 -8.18 0.38
CA ALA A 24 -4.53 -7.26 0.74
C ALA A 24 -4.84 -6.56 2.05
N PHE A 25 -3.81 -6.40 2.88
CA PHE A 25 -3.87 -5.43 3.97
C PHE A 25 -3.77 -4.01 3.43
N VAL A 26 -4.59 -3.13 3.97
CA VAL A 26 -4.57 -1.69 3.68
C VAL A 26 -4.09 -0.95 4.92
N ASP A 27 -3.00 -0.21 4.78
CA ASP A 27 -2.42 0.60 5.84
C ASP A 27 -2.88 2.06 5.67
N LEU A 28 -3.56 2.58 6.68
CA LEU A 28 -4.17 3.92 6.66
C LEU A 28 -3.28 4.98 7.29
N ARG A 29 -2.09 4.61 7.76
CA ARG A 29 -1.19 5.53 8.47
C ARG A 29 -0.57 6.56 7.53
N PRO A 30 0.00 7.64 8.11
CA PRO A 30 0.88 8.55 7.37
C PRO A 30 2.02 7.82 6.68
N ILE A 31 2.50 8.39 5.59
CA ILE A 31 3.51 7.77 4.73
C ILE A 31 4.78 7.42 5.51
N GLU A 32 5.26 8.33 6.35
CA GLU A 32 6.47 8.12 7.15
C GLU A 32 6.33 6.90 8.07
N SER A 33 5.17 6.74 8.69
CA SER A 33 4.89 5.58 9.56
C SER A 33 4.90 4.28 8.77
N TYR A 34 4.30 4.28 7.59
CA TYR A 34 4.29 3.11 6.71
C TYR A 34 5.70 2.73 6.28
N LEU A 35 6.50 3.69 5.81
CA LEU A 35 7.87 3.43 5.36
C LEU A 35 8.78 2.98 6.50
N GLU A 36 8.57 3.50 7.71
CA GLU A 36 9.34 3.11 8.89
C GLU A 36 9.18 1.62 9.22
N VAL A 37 7.95 1.14 9.21
CA VAL A 37 7.67 -0.29 9.43
C VAL A 37 6.28 -0.64 8.90
N HIS A 38 6.19 -1.69 8.09
CA HIS A 38 4.91 -2.19 7.59
C HIS A 38 4.93 -3.70 7.35
N ILE A 39 3.76 -4.29 7.17
CA ILE A 39 3.63 -5.68 6.74
C ILE A 39 4.00 -5.77 5.27
N PRO A 40 4.91 -6.69 4.87
CA PRO A 40 5.28 -6.83 3.47
C PRO A 40 4.06 -7.02 2.55
N GLY A 41 3.99 -6.22 1.49
CA GLY A 41 2.87 -6.29 0.55
C GLY A 41 1.59 -5.60 1.00
N SER A 42 1.57 -4.99 2.20
CA SER A 42 0.46 -4.13 2.59
C SER A 42 0.45 -2.86 1.73
N LEU A 43 -0.72 -2.34 1.49
CA LEU A 43 -0.91 -1.21 0.58
C LEU A 43 -1.12 0.09 1.36
N ALA A 44 -0.22 1.03 1.17
CA ALA A 44 -0.31 2.35 1.79
C ALA A 44 -1.39 3.18 1.10
N LEU A 45 -2.55 3.26 1.73
CA LEU A 45 -3.62 4.17 1.34
C LEU A 45 -3.77 5.20 2.46
N LEU A 46 -3.01 6.27 2.37
CA LEU A 46 -3.07 7.37 3.33
C LEU A 46 -4.51 7.79 3.57
N TYR A 47 -4.97 7.65 4.83
CA TYR A 47 -6.34 7.99 5.17
C TYR A 47 -6.64 9.47 4.92
N GLU A 48 -7.73 9.70 4.24
CA GLU A 48 -8.28 11.04 4.01
C GLU A 48 -9.77 11.03 4.32
N PHE A 49 -10.26 12.10 4.92
CA PHE A 49 -11.68 12.23 5.21
C PHE A 49 -12.54 12.40 3.95
N GLY A 50 -11.96 12.98 2.91
CA GLY A 50 -12.61 13.17 1.61
C GLY A 50 -12.51 11.92 0.71
N PRO A 51 -12.89 12.05 -0.57
CA PRO A 51 -12.92 10.93 -1.51
C PRO A 51 -11.56 10.53 -2.07
N GLY A 52 -10.49 11.25 -1.79
CA GLY A 52 -9.20 11.09 -2.45
C GLY A 52 -8.58 9.70 -2.27
N MET A 53 -8.62 9.15 -1.06
CA MET A 53 -8.10 7.82 -0.77
C MET A 53 -8.82 6.73 -1.58
N ALA A 54 -10.14 6.70 -1.54
CA ALA A 54 -10.92 5.68 -2.23
C ALA A 54 -10.84 5.84 -3.76
N SER A 55 -10.76 7.06 -4.25
CA SER A 55 -10.56 7.33 -5.68
C SER A 55 -9.20 6.83 -6.16
N ARG A 56 -8.15 7.07 -5.38
CA ARG A 56 -6.81 6.56 -5.68
C ARG A 56 -6.79 5.02 -5.68
N ALA A 57 -7.42 4.40 -4.70
CA ALA A 57 -7.56 2.95 -4.66
C ALA A 57 -8.26 2.42 -5.91
N ARG A 58 -9.36 3.05 -6.31
CA ARG A 58 -10.12 2.67 -7.50
C ARG A 58 -9.30 2.77 -8.78
N ASP A 59 -8.45 3.78 -8.88
CA ASP A 59 -7.60 3.99 -10.04
C ASP A 59 -6.44 2.98 -10.12
N CYS A 60 -5.93 2.55 -8.96
CA CYS A 60 -4.66 1.81 -8.87
C CYS A 60 -4.81 0.31 -8.58
N LEU A 61 -5.94 -0.13 -8.03
CA LEU A 61 -6.13 -1.50 -7.58
C LEU A 61 -7.33 -2.15 -8.28
N PRO A 62 -7.25 -3.47 -8.56
CA PRO A 62 -8.39 -4.17 -9.14
C PRO A 62 -9.52 -4.30 -8.11
N LEU A 63 -10.77 -4.10 -8.55
CA LEU A 63 -11.94 -4.24 -7.68
C LEU A 63 -12.15 -5.66 -7.16
N SER A 64 -11.58 -6.64 -7.84
CA SER A 64 -11.60 -8.04 -7.42
C SER A 64 -10.70 -8.35 -6.23
N LEU A 65 -9.81 -7.40 -5.85
CA LEU A 65 -8.92 -7.55 -4.71
C LEU A 65 -9.70 -7.31 -3.41
N PRO A 66 -9.92 -8.33 -2.56
CA PRO A 66 -10.53 -8.11 -1.25
C PRO A 66 -9.57 -7.35 -0.34
N LEU A 67 -10.09 -6.45 0.47
CA LEU A 67 -9.29 -5.58 1.33
C LEU A 67 -9.56 -5.88 2.81
N VAL A 68 -8.50 -5.88 3.60
CA VAL A 68 -8.54 -5.93 5.06
C VAL A 68 -7.87 -4.68 5.59
N LEU A 69 -8.59 -3.87 6.36
CA LEU A 69 -8.05 -2.63 6.90
C LEU A 69 -7.21 -2.88 8.15
N LEU A 70 -6.06 -2.25 8.23
CA LEU A 70 -5.23 -2.24 9.42
C LEU A 70 -5.65 -1.06 10.31
N ASP A 71 -6.21 -1.35 11.47
CA ASP A 71 -6.52 -0.35 12.49
C ASP A 71 -5.29 -0.17 13.39
N LEU A 72 -4.49 0.83 13.06
CA LEU A 72 -3.22 1.12 13.72
C LEU A 72 -3.27 2.46 14.47
N GLY A 73 -4.47 2.90 14.84
CA GLY A 73 -4.70 4.13 15.58
C GLY A 73 -4.71 5.40 14.72
N HIS A 74 -4.71 5.27 13.41
CA HIS A 74 -4.77 6.39 12.47
C HIS A 74 -5.98 6.27 11.56
N GLY A 75 -6.65 7.39 11.35
CA GLY A 75 -7.84 7.45 10.51
C GLY A 75 -9.07 6.86 11.20
N GLU A 76 -10.12 6.69 10.43
CA GLU A 76 -11.39 6.09 10.87
C GLU A 76 -11.69 4.86 10.00
N PRO A 77 -11.38 3.65 10.46
CA PRO A 77 -11.55 2.44 9.66
C PRO A 77 -12.98 2.23 9.14
N ALA A 78 -13.99 2.55 9.93
CA ALA A 78 -15.38 2.44 9.47
C ALA A 78 -15.69 3.40 8.32
N HIS A 79 -15.19 4.62 8.37
CA HIS A 79 -15.33 5.59 7.29
C HIS A 79 -14.55 5.16 6.05
N ALA A 80 -13.31 4.70 6.23
CA ALA A 80 -12.48 4.17 5.14
C ALA A 80 -13.15 2.98 4.45
N ALA A 81 -13.71 2.04 5.21
CA ALA A 81 -14.44 0.90 4.67
C ALA A 81 -15.64 1.35 3.83
N GLY A 82 -16.42 2.29 4.34
CA GLY A 82 -17.57 2.84 3.62
C GLY A 82 -17.18 3.52 2.31
N SER A 83 -16.10 4.30 2.34
CA SER A 83 -15.59 4.99 1.15
C SER A 83 -15.09 4.00 0.09
N LEU A 84 -14.36 2.97 0.49
CA LEU A 84 -13.87 1.93 -0.42
C LEU A 84 -15.01 1.09 -1.00
N ARG A 85 -15.98 0.70 -0.17
CA ARG A 85 -17.19 -0.01 -0.64
C ARG A 85 -17.99 0.83 -1.62
N GLY A 86 -18.07 2.13 -1.37
CA GLY A 86 -18.72 3.08 -2.28
C GLY A 86 -18.08 3.15 -3.66
N LYS A 87 -16.80 2.81 -3.79
CA LYS A 87 -16.09 2.71 -5.05
C LYS A 87 -16.13 1.30 -5.67
N GLY A 88 -16.76 0.34 -5.02
CA GLY A 88 -16.96 -1.01 -5.54
C GLY A 88 -16.05 -2.08 -4.95
N PHE A 89 -15.20 -1.75 -3.97
CA PHE A 89 -14.35 -2.74 -3.32
C PHE A 89 -15.11 -3.61 -2.34
N THR A 90 -14.65 -4.84 -2.18
CA THR A 90 -15.02 -5.71 -1.07
C THR A 90 -14.06 -5.45 0.08
N VAL A 91 -14.58 -4.96 1.21
CA VAL A 91 -13.81 -4.79 2.44
C VAL A 91 -14.28 -5.86 3.42
N LEU A 92 -13.40 -6.79 3.75
CA LEU A 92 -13.71 -7.95 4.60
C LEU A 92 -13.88 -7.56 6.07
N GLY A 93 -13.14 -6.54 6.50
CA GLY A 93 -13.18 -6.05 7.85
C GLY A 93 -11.91 -5.31 8.22
N ARG A 94 -11.68 -5.17 9.53
CA ARG A 94 -10.48 -4.54 10.08
C ARG A 94 -9.82 -5.43 11.12
N VAL A 95 -8.51 -5.31 11.25
CA VAL A 95 -7.74 -5.97 12.29
C VAL A 95 -6.99 -4.93 13.11
N THR A 96 -7.04 -5.05 14.43
CA THR A 96 -6.38 -4.14 15.36
C THR A 96 -4.92 -4.57 15.56
N ASP A 97 -3.99 -3.60 15.61
CA ASP A 97 -2.58 -3.82 15.91
C ASP A 97 -1.89 -4.83 14.99
N GLY A 98 -2.28 -4.86 13.71
CA GLY A 98 -1.88 -5.89 12.76
C GLY A 98 -0.38 -6.02 12.55
N VAL A 99 0.40 -4.94 12.62
CA VAL A 99 1.86 -5.00 12.46
C VAL A 99 2.51 -5.79 13.59
N ASN A 100 2.11 -5.55 14.85
CA ASN A 100 2.60 -6.29 15.99
C ASN A 100 2.10 -7.74 15.99
N GLU A 101 0.85 -7.96 15.61
CA GLU A 101 0.28 -9.31 15.47
C GLU A 101 1.01 -10.11 14.38
N TRP A 102 1.38 -9.47 13.29
CA TRP A 102 2.19 -10.09 12.23
C TRP A 102 3.53 -10.56 12.77
N ALA A 103 4.23 -9.69 13.52
CA ALA A 103 5.51 -10.04 14.13
C ALA A 103 5.36 -11.16 15.18
N ALA A 104 4.32 -11.10 16.00
CA ALA A 104 4.04 -12.13 17.01
C ALA A 104 3.74 -13.51 16.39
N ALA A 105 3.16 -13.53 15.19
CA ALA A 105 2.87 -14.76 14.46
C ALA A 105 4.10 -15.31 13.68
N GLY A 106 5.28 -14.71 13.83
CA GLY A 106 6.51 -15.14 13.17
C GLY A 106 6.79 -14.45 11.84
N GLY A 107 5.97 -13.49 11.43
CA GLY A 107 6.24 -12.66 10.26
C GLY A 107 7.32 -11.62 10.54
N SER A 108 7.98 -11.14 9.51
CA SER A 108 8.99 -10.10 9.62
C SER A 108 8.45 -8.81 9.00
N PRO A 109 8.08 -7.81 9.81
CA PRO A 109 7.77 -6.50 9.28
C PRO A 109 8.98 -5.93 8.55
N VAL A 110 8.74 -5.08 7.55
CA VAL A 110 9.80 -4.49 6.74
C VAL A 110 9.82 -2.97 6.90
N SER A 111 11.03 -2.41 6.71
CA SER A 111 11.23 -0.97 6.62
C SER A 111 11.65 -0.65 5.20
N THR A 112 11.13 0.45 4.65
CA THR A 112 11.54 0.94 3.34
C THR A 112 12.56 2.05 3.53
N GLU A 113 13.76 1.86 3.01
CA GLU A 113 14.82 2.86 3.11
C GLU A 113 14.48 4.09 2.27
N ILE A 114 14.70 5.27 2.85
CA ILE A 114 14.64 6.54 2.13
C ILE A 114 16.06 6.92 1.77
N VAL A 115 16.36 6.87 0.48
CA VAL A 115 17.73 7.10 -0.01
C VAL A 115 17.89 8.52 -0.56
N THR A 116 19.11 9.03 -0.50
CA THR A 116 19.48 10.34 -1.07
C THR A 116 19.96 10.25 -2.50
N GLN A 117 20.35 9.05 -2.92
CA GLN A 117 20.75 8.75 -4.29
C GLN A 117 20.12 7.42 -4.71
N PRO A 118 19.62 7.32 -5.95
CA PRO A 118 18.97 6.11 -6.41
C PRO A 118 19.93 4.95 -6.55
N GLN A 119 19.43 3.75 -6.31
CA GLN A 119 20.16 2.49 -6.47
C GLN A 119 19.35 1.57 -7.40
N GLY A 120 20.04 0.91 -8.30
CA GLY A 120 19.38 0.02 -9.24
C GLY A 120 18.52 0.77 -10.25
N ARG A 121 17.36 0.21 -10.55
CA ARG A 121 16.41 0.82 -11.48
C ARG A 121 15.59 1.92 -10.81
N VAL A 122 15.59 3.09 -11.41
CA VAL A 122 14.70 4.18 -10.97
C VAL A 122 13.34 4.00 -11.61
N LEU A 123 12.30 3.94 -10.76
CA LEU A 123 10.92 3.83 -11.18
C LEU A 123 10.20 5.15 -10.95
N ASP A 124 9.67 5.73 -12.02
CA ASP A 124 8.80 6.90 -11.98
C ASP A 124 7.34 6.42 -12.02
N VAL A 125 6.63 6.60 -10.91
CA VAL A 125 5.21 6.24 -10.79
C VAL A 125 4.28 7.44 -10.91
N GLY A 126 4.82 8.60 -11.28
CA GLY A 126 4.05 9.83 -11.40
C GLY A 126 3.73 10.48 -10.06
N ASP A 127 4.56 10.26 -9.05
CA ASP A 127 4.37 10.90 -7.74
C ASP A 127 4.55 12.42 -7.89
N PRO A 128 3.57 13.24 -7.49
CA PRO A 128 3.69 14.69 -7.63
C PRO A 128 4.91 15.24 -6.93
N GLY A 129 5.64 16.12 -7.61
CA GLY A 129 6.86 16.72 -7.08
C GLY A 129 8.12 15.88 -7.29
N ALA A 130 8.02 14.64 -7.75
CA ALA A 130 9.18 13.81 -8.02
C ALA A 130 9.96 14.32 -9.25
N LYS A 131 11.28 14.14 -9.19
CA LYS A 131 12.21 14.46 -10.29
C LYS A 131 13.03 13.22 -10.62
N PRO A 132 12.45 12.25 -11.34
CA PRO A 132 13.06 10.93 -11.51
C PRO A 132 14.28 10.90 -12.43
N GLY A 133 14.46 11.92 -13.28
CA GLY A 133 15.51 11.93 -14.31
C GLY A 133 15.06 11.26 -15.62
N GLU A 134 15.89 11.43 -16.65
CA GLU A 134 15.55 10.97 -18.01
C GLU A 134 15.66 9.46 -18.19
N ASP A 135 16.52 8.81 -17.41
CA ASP A 135 16.78 7.37 -17.50
C ASP A 135 15.79 6.53 -16.69
N ALA A 136 14.84 7.14 -16.00
CA ALA A 136 13.88 6.43 -15.19
C ALA A 136 12.92 5.59 -16.06
N THR A 137 12.60 4.41 -15.57
CA THR A 137 11.51 3.60 -16.14
C THR A 137 10.19 4.21 -15.66
N ARG A 138 9.33 4.57 -16.61
CA ARG A 138 8.06 5.18 -16.28
C ARG A 138 6.93 4.17 -16.34
N ILE A 139 6.33 3.89 -15.18
CA ILE A 139 5.10 3.11 -15.05
C ILE A 139 4.21 3.87 -14.07
N PRO A 140 3.20 4.61 -14.52
CA PRO A 140 2.29 5.33 -13.61
C PRO A 140 1.69 4.37 -12.59
N VAL A 141 1.46 4.85 -11.36
CA VAL A 141 0.97 3.98 -10.28
C VAL A 141 -0.38 3.32 -10.61
N ASP A 142 -1.21 3.96 -11.41
CA ASP A 142 -2.49 3.41 -11.89
C ASP A 142 -2.33 2.29 -12.92
N ARG A 143 -1.12 2.06 -13.41
CA ARG A 143 -0.76 0.96 -14.33
C ARG A 143 0.16 -0.07 -13.69
N LEU A 144 0.68 0.24 -12.52
CA LEU A 144 1.74 -0.57 -11.91
C LEU A 144 1.26 -1.98 -11.58
N TRP A 145 0.04 -2.13 -11.05
CA TRP A 145 -0.50 -3.45 -10.73
C TRP A 145 -0.48 -4.39 -11.93
N ALA A 146 -0.88 -3.90 -13.09
CA ALA A 146 -0.92 -4.71 -14.32
C ALA A 146 0.47 -4.94 -14.92
N ARG A 147 1.43 -4.09 -14.63
CA ARG A 147 2.75 -4.06 -15.30
C ARG A 147 3.92 -4.40 -14.39
N ALA A 148 3.68 -4.68 -13.12
CA ALA A 148 4.77 -4.98 -12.16
C ALA A 148 5.60 -6.20 -12.59
N SER A 149 5.01 -7.16 -13.26
CA SER A 149 5.71 -8.34 -13.78
C SER A 149 6.68 -8.05 -14.93
N GLU A 150 6.61 -6.86 -15.54
CA GLU A 150 7.58 -6.42 -16.55
C GLU A 150 8.94 -6.05 -15.94
N LEU A 151 8.97 -5.80 -14.63
CA LEU A 151 10.19 -5.45 -13.91
C LEU A 151 10.96 -6.72 -13.53
N VAL A 152 12.30 -6.66 -13.62
CA VAL A 152 13.17 -7.80 -13.33
C VAL A 152 13.23 -8.04 -11.82
N ASP A 153 12.96 -9.27 -11.37
CA ASP A 153 12.80 -9.62 -9.95
C ASP A 153 14.08 -9.43 -9.12
N ASP A 154 15.25 -9.64 -9.71
CA ASP A 154 16.54 -9.59 -9.01
C ASP A 154 17.17 -8.19 -8.99
N GLU A 155 16.50 -7.20 -9.53
CA GLU A 155 17.02 -5.84 -9.61
C GLU A 155 16.48 -4.99 -8.47
N ALA A 156 17.36 -4.27 -7.78
CA ALA A 156 16.95 -3.26 -6.82
C ALA A 156 16.14 -2.17 -7.53
N ILE A 157 15.03 -1.74 -6.93
CA ILE A 157 14.15 -0.71 -7.46
C ILE A 157 14.14 0.47 -6.50
N THR A 158 14.37 1.65 -7.03
CA THR A 158 14.23 2.90 -6.28
C THR A 158 13.07 3.69 -6.86
N VAL A 159 12.03 3.89 -6.06
CA VAL A 159 10.84 4.63 -6.48
C VAL A 159 11.09 6.13 -6.27
N ALA A 160 11.02 6.91 -7.33
CA ALA A 160 11.17 8.36 -7.25
C ALA A 160 9.95 8.98 -6.53
N SER A 161 10.22 9.77 -5.51
CA SER A 161 9.20 10.34 -4.64
C SER A 161 9.30 11.86 -4.60
N GLY A 162 8.16 12.52 -4.63
CA GLY A 162 7.98 13.92 -4.28
C GLY A 162 7.15 14.02 -3.02
N TYR A 163 5.82 14.07 -3.15
CA TYR A 163 4.92 14.10 -1.98
C TYR A 163 4.80 12.74 -1.28
N GLY A 164 5.09 11.66 -1.97
CA GLY A 164 5.23 10.33 -1.37
C GLY A 164 4.00 9.44 -1.42
N VAL A 165 2.81 9.96 -1.67
CA VAL A 165 1.56 9.19 -1.61
C VAL A 165 1.55 8.05 -2.64
N ARG A 166 1.88 8.35 -3.88
CA ARG A 166 1.92 7.35 -4.95
C ARG A 166 3.14 6.45 -4.83
N ALA A 167 4.28 7.02 -4.40
CA ALA A 167 5.49 6.24 -4.18
C ALA A 167 5.29 5.18 -3.10
N ALA A 168 4.66 5.53 -1.97
CA ALA A 168 4.39 4.57 -0.89
C ALA A 168 3.43 3.45 -1.34
N LEU A 169 2.39 3.79 -2.09
CA LEU A 169 1.50 2.78 -2.66
C LEU A 169 2.26 1.84 -3.62
N ALA A 170 3.15 2.39 -4.43
CA ALA A 170 3.99 1.60 -5.33
C ALA A 170 4.87 0.59 -4.58
N VAL A 171 5.43 0.96 -3.43
CA VAL A 171 6.24 0.06 -2.61
C VAL A 171 5.47 -1.22 -2.28
N GLY A 172 4.27 -1.10 -1.73
CA GLY A 172 3.45 -2.26 -1.37
C GLY A 172 3.05 -3.11 -2.59
N ILE A 173 2.74 -2.47 -3.71
CA ILE A 173 2.43 -3.19 -4.95
C ILE A 173 3.65 -4.00 -5.41
N LEU A 174 4.83 -3.39 -5.44
CA LEU A 174 6.06 -4.07 -5.84
C LEU A 174 6.37 -5.27 -4.93
N GLU A 175 6.21 -5.10 -3.62
CA GLU A 175 6.41 -6.19 -2.66
C GLU A 175 5.46 -7.35 -2.91
N ARG A 176 4.20 -7.08 -3.24
CA ARG A 176 3.22 -8.13 -3.57
C ARG A 176 3.63 -8.93 -4.80
N PHE A 177 4.32 -8.32 -5.74
CA PHE A 177 4.79 -8.98 -6.96
C PHE A 177 6.20 -9.55 -6.82
N GLY A 178 6.72 -9.67 -5.59
CA GLY A 178 7.95 -10.39 -5.28
C GLY A 178 9.22 -9.56 -5.27
N HIS A 179 9.13 -8.25 -5.39
CA HIS A 179 10.31 -7.38 -5.31
C HIS A 179 10.69 -7.16 -3.84
N GLU A 180 11.88 -7.58 -3.45
CA GLU A 180 12.36 -7.51 -2.07
C GLU A 180 13.21 -6.27 -1.80
N GLU A 181 13.94 -5.78 -2.80
CA GLU A 181 14.80 -4.61 -2.67
C GLU A 181 14.15 -3.37 -3.26
N VAL A 182 13.31 -2.73 -2.47
CA VAL A 182 12.59 -1.51 -2.86
C VAL A 182 12.95 -0.39 -1.90
N ALA A 183 13.42 0.72 -2.43
CA ALA A 183 13.70 1.94 -1.68
C ALA A 183 12.91 3.11 -2.25
N VAL A 184 12.80 4.19 -1.49
CA VAL A 184 12.18 5.44 -1.91
C VAL A 184 13.26 6.53 -1.98
N TRP A 185 13.29 7.24 -3.09
CA TRP A 185 14.25 8.33 -3.32
C TRP A 185 13.52 9.66 -3.33
N GLN A 186 13.83 10.50 -2.37
CA GLN A 186 13.31 11.87 -2.34
C GLN A 186 14.03 12.70 -3.40
N SER A 187 13.49 12.71 -4.60
CA SER A 187 14.10 13.31 -5.78
C SER A 187 13.69 14.77 -6.01
N GLY A 188 12.69 15.22 -5.27
CA GLY A 188 12.11 16.56 -5.42
C GLY A 188 12.61 17.61 -4.49
#